data_9b99d2be06c10a234d6e4f58ed97cb25
#
_entry.id   9b99d2be06c10a234d6e4f58ed97cb25
#
_cell.length_a   1.000
_cell.length_b   1.000
_cell.length_c   1.000
_cell.angle_alpha   90.00
_cell.angle_beta   90.00
_cell.angle_gamma   90.00
#
_symmetry.space_group_name_H-M   'P 1'
#
loop_
_entity.id
_entity.type
_entity.pdbx_description
1 polymer ?
#
loop_
_entity_poly.entity_id
_entity_poly.type
_entity_poly.pdbx_seq_one_letter_code
_entity_poly.pdbx_strand_id
1 'polypeptide(L)'
;MSAREDHEQQPVVVIFRSAVFNASERFIQDQAAALTRWRPLVVGLERKGEVVPRLREAIVAKGVSERVAFHLRGRGGRIEAELRAACPALIHAHFGTDGLLVLPLAQALGVPLITSLRGYDVTRSDGALLRSGRPIWIRYALGKKRLQRDGALFLAVSDALRDRAIARGYPEARTFTHYNGVDLDRFQPDATPRELRLVLHVGRLVEKKGTKVLIEAVAKVADAKLIVIGDGPLRTALEQQARELGDRVRFLGELSADEVAQWMRRASALAAPSVTAADGDAEGLPNVVVEAAASGLPVVGTRHSGIPEAIEEGVSGFLVPEGDAGALAARLAELLGSEPLRRGMGVAARRLAERKFSRQLLTARLESIYDEVARFDRQAPA
;
A
#
# COMPACT_ATOMS: atom_id res chain seq x y z
N MET A 1 -32.32 -10.49 -18.87
CA MET A 1 -30.87 -10.80 -18.78
C MET A 1 -30.43 -10.49 -17.38
N SER A 2 -29.93 -11.45 -16.65
CA SER A 2 -29.67 -11.31 -15.22
C SER A 2 -28.23 -10.84 -15.01
N ALA A 3 -27.96 -10.12 -13.89
CA ALA A 3 -26.63 -9.67 -13.49
C ALA A 3 -25.56 -10.82 -13.38
N ARG A 4 -25.98 -12.08 -13.49
CA ARG A 4 -25.10 -13.25 -13.57
C ARG A 4 -24.55 -13.48 -14.99
N GLU A 5 -25.32 -13.19 -16.04
CA GLU A 5 -24.90 -13.38 -17.43
C GLU A 5 -23.87 -12.32 -17.85
N ASP A 6 -23.98 -11.09 -17.35
CA ASP A 6 -22.98 -10.03 -17.59
C ASP A 6 -21.62 -10.32 -16.92
N HIS A 7 -21.61 -11.05 -15.82
CA HIS A 7 -20.37 -11.43 -15.13
C HIS A 7 -19.56 -12.53 -15.82
N GLU A 8 -20.21 -13.43 -16.57
CA GLU A 8 -19.53 -14.52 -17.31
C GLU A 8 -18.83 -14.02 -18.58
N GLN A 9 -19.20 -12.85 -19.11
CA GLN A 9 -18.59 -12.26 -20.31
C GLN A 9 -17.41 -11.32 -20.01
N GLN A 10 -17.17 -10.96 -18.75
CA GLN A 10 -16.08 -10.06 -18.39
C GLN A 10 -14.70 -10.74 -18.53
N PRO A 11 -13.69 -10.03 -19.08
CA PRO A 11 -12.33 -10.57 -19.14
C PRO A 11 -11.79 -10.83 -17.72
N VAL A 12 -11.08 -11.95 -17.58
CA VAL A 12 -10.51 -12.37 -16.29
C VAL A 12 -9.14 -11.75 -16.09
N VAL A 13 -8.94 -11.10 -14.95
CA VAL A 13 -7.61 -10.71 -14.45
C VAL A 13 -7.23 -11.57 -13.24
N VAL A 14 -6.08 -12.22 -13.33
CA VAL A 14 -5.50 -12.92 -12.17
C VAL A 14 -4.83 -11.90 -11.26
N ILE A 15 -5.29 -11.79 -10.00
CA ILE A 15 -4.63 -11.02 -8.94
C ILE A 15 -3.73 -11.97 -8.16
N PHE A 16 -2.42 -11.91 -8.43
CA PHE A 16 -1.46 -12.81 -7.80
C PHE A 16 -0.79 -12.19 -6.58
N ARG A 17 -0.83 -12.93 -5.47
CA ARG A 17 -0.09 -12.65 -4.25
C ARG A 17 0.30 -13.97 -3.58
N SER A 18 1.59 -14.18 -3.26
CA SER A 18 2.06 -15.42 -2.62
C SER A 18 1.34 -15.71 -1.29
N ALA A 19 1.11 -14.68 -0.47
CA ALA A 19 0.28 -14.76 0.74
C ALA A 19 -0.97 -13.89 0.55
N VAL A 20 -2.11 -14.52 0.23
CA VAL A 20 -3.37 -13.82 -0.02
C VAL A 20 -4.14 -13.51 1.26
N PHE A 21 -4.95 -12.47 1.23
CA PHE A 21 -5.85 -12.03 2.30
C PHE A 21 -5.15 -11.59 3.59
N ASN A 22 -3.91 -11.12 3.49
CA ASN A 22 -3.20 -10.54 4.62
C ASN A 22 -3.88 -9.22 5.06
N ALA A 23 -4.16 -9.06 6.36
CA ALA A 23 -4.83 -7.88 6.90
C ALA A 23 -4.06 -6.57 6.60
N SER A 24 -2.72 -6.61 6.67
CA SER A 24 -1.86 -5.44 6.36
C SER A 24 -1.84 -5.07 4.87
N GLU A 25 -2.41 -5.91 3.99
CA GLU A 25 -2.47 -5.73 2.54
C GLU A 25 -3.92 -5.65 2.04
N ARG A 26 -4.85 -5.22 2.90
CA ARG A 26 -6.28 -5.10 2.61
C ARG A 26 -6.56 -4.28 1.34
N PHE A 27 -5.74 -3.28 1.06
CA PHE A 27 -5.84 -2.45 -0.14
C PHE A 27 -5.78 -3.24 -1.46
N ILE A 28 -5.09 -4.40 -1.51
CA ILE A 28 -5.07 -5.29 -2.70
C ILE A 28 -6.46 -5.89 -2.92
N GLN A 29 -7.07 -6.36 -1.83
CA GLN A 29 -8.42 -6.92 -1.88
C GLN A 29 -9.44 -5.85 -2.26
N ASP A 30 -9.35 -4.67 -1.65
CA ASP A 30 -10.26 -3.55 -1.91
C ASP A 30 -10.14 -3.05 -3.35
N GLN A 31 -8.92 -3.02 -3.91
CA GLN A 31 -8.67 -2.71 -5.32
C GLN A 31 -9.30 -3.76 -6.25
N ALA A 32 -9.07 -5.05 -5.99
CA ALA A 32 -9.63 -6.13 -6.78
C ALA A 32 -11.16 -6.17 -6.70
N ALA A 33 -11.75 -5.99 -5.50
CA ALA A 33 -13.18 -5.97 -5.29
C ALA A 33 -13.89 -4.75 -5.91
N ALA A 34 -13.15 -3.68 -6.21
CA ALA A 34 -13.66 -2.48 -6.85
C ALA A 34 -13.73 -2.56 -8.37
N LEU A 35 -13.12 -3.58 -9.00
CA LEU A 35 -13.19 -3.78 -10.45
C LEU A 35 -14.64 -3.96 -10.90
N THR A 36 -14.99 -3.31 -11.99
CA THR A 36 -16.37 -3.33 -12.55
C THR A 36 -16.44 -3.90 -13.96
N ARG A 37 -15.40 -3.71 -14.77
CA ARG A 37 -15.30 -4.18 -16.15
C ARG A 37 -14.49 -5.47 -16.29
N TRP A 38 -13.76 -5.83 -15.25
CA TRP A 38 -12.88 -6.99 -15.18
C TRP A 38 -13.30 -7.92 -14.05
N ARG A 39 -13.27 -9.21 -14.29
CA ARG A 39 -13.53 -10.23 -13.26
C ARG A 39 -12.21 -10.61 -12.57
N PRO A 40 -12.01 -10.27 -11.28
CA PRO A 40 -10.81 -10.65 -10.55
C PRO A 40 -10.86 -12.12 -10.13
N LEU A 41 -9.78 -12.85 -10.41
CA LEU A 41 -9.52 -14.19 -9.89
C LEU A 41 -8.29 -14.13 -8.99
N VAL A 42 -8.48 -14.29 -7.67
CA VAL A 42 -7.37 -14.22 -6.71
C VAL A 42 -6.60 -15.53 -6.70
N VAL A 43 -5.28 -15.45 -6.85
CA VAL A 43 -4.40 -16.63 -6.86
C VAL A 43 -3.27 -16.45 -5.87
N GLY A 44 -3.01 -17.48 -5.06
CA GLY A 44 -1.95 -17.43 -4.06
C GLY A 44 -1.43 -18.80 -3.62
N LEU A 45 -0.38 -18.76 -2.81
CA LEU A 45 0.26 -19.97 -2.29
C LEU A 45 -0.11 -20.25 -0.82
N GLU A 46 -0.45 -19.20 -0.09
CA GLU A 46 -0.85 -19.29 1.31
C GLU A 46 -1.99 -18.32 1.61
N ARG A 47 -2.98 -18.79 2.37
CA ARG A 47 -4.07 -17.95 2.86
C ARG A 47 -3.77 -17.48 4.28
N LYS A 48 -3.80 -16.14 4.52
CA LYS A 48 -3.47 -15.52 5.81
C LYS A 48 -4.66 -14.92 6.56
N GLY A 49 -5.81 -14.76 5.92
CA GLY A 49 -6.96 -14.12 6.54
C GLY A 49 -8.27 -14.41 5.81
N GLU A 50 -9.25 -13.56 6.08
CA GLU A 50 -10.60 -13.68 5.55
C GLU A 50 -10.75 -13.04 4.17
N VAL A 51 -11.64 -13.61 3.37
CA VAL A 51 -11.96 -13.16 2.02
C VAL A 51 -12.99 -12.04 2.08
N VAL A 52 -12.76 -10.98 1.34
CA VAL A 52 -13.80 -9.98 1.08
C VAL A 52 -14.95 -10.66 0.31
N PRO A 53 -16.23 -10.42 0.68
CA PRO A 53 -17.37 -11.14 0.09
C PRO A 53 -17.43 -11.14 -1.45
N ARG A 54 -16.93 -10.10 -2.11
CA ARG A 54 -16.86 -10.00 -3.58
C ARG A 54 -15.73 -10.81 -4.24
N LEU A 55 -14.75 -11.33 -3.45
CA LEU A 55 -13.59 -12.08 -3.94
C LEU A 55 -13.68 -13.56 -3.59
N ARG A 56 -14.86 -14.18 -3.69
CA ARG A 56 -15.11 -15.57 -3.28
C ARG A 56 -14.35 -16.60 -4.11
N GLU A 57 -14.02 -16.30 -5.35
CA GLU A 57 -13.23 -17.17 -6.22
C GLU A 57 -11.74 -16.94 -5.98
N ALA A 58 -11.11 -17.88 -5.30
CA ALA A 58 -9.69 -17.86 -5.05
C ALA A 58 -9.08 -19.25 -5.27
N ILE A 59 -8.00 -19.31 -6.05
CA ILE A 59 -7.18 -20.50 -6.22
C ILE A 59 -5.99 -20.39 -5.26
N VAL A 60 -5.95 -21.22 -4.24
CA VAL A 60 -4.85 -21.27 -3.28
C VAL A 60 -4.21 -22.65 -3.31
N ALA A 61 -2.87 -22.70 -3.23
CA ALA A 61 -2.12 -23.94 -3.24
C ALA A 61 -2.59 -24.89 -2.12
N LYS A 62 -2.78 -26.18 -2.46
CA LYS A 62 -3.15 -27.22 -1.53
C LYS A 62 -1.92 -27.89 -0.95
N GLY A 63 -1.62 -27.58 0.31
CA GLY A 63 -0.53 -28.20 1.06
C GLY A 63 0.88 -27.68 0.74
N VAL A 64 1.86 -28.22 1.46
CA VAL A 64 3.25 -27.77 1.42
C VAL A 64 3.93 -28.14 0.12
N SER A 65 3.67 -29.34 -0.41
CA SER A 65 4.30 -29.86 -1.64
C SER A 65 4.00 -28.99 -2.86
N GLU A 66 2.74 -28.58 -3.06
CA GLU A 66 2.34 -27.71 -4.16
C GLU A 66 2.97 -26.32 -4.00
N ARG A 67 3.02 -25.77 -2.77
CA ARG A 67 3.69 -24.48 -2.48
C ARG A 67 5.18 -24.53 -2.82
N VAL A 68 5.89 -25.55 -2.36
CA VAL A 68 7.31 -25.71 -2.62
C VAL A 68 7.56 -25.87 -4.11
N ALA A 69 6.81 -26.74 -4.79
CA ALA A 69 6.93 -26.94 -6.24
C ALA A 69 6.72 -25.64 -7.02
N PHE A 70 5.72 -24.83 -6.62
CA PHE A 70 5.46 -23.53 -7.24
C PHE A 70 6.57 -22.52 -6.93
N HIS A 71 7.08 -22.47 -5.70
CA HIS A 71 8.22 -21.61 -5.37
C HIS A 71 9.47 -21.95 -6.19
N LEU A 72 9.69 -23.20 -6.52
CA LEU A 72 10.84 -23.62 -7.33
C LEU A 72 10.66 -23.29 -8.81
N ARG A 73 9.51 -23.59 -9.39
CA ARG A 73 9.25 -23.54 -10.83
C ARG A 73 8.54 -22.27 -11.30
N GLY A 74 7.80 -21.61 -10.41
CA GLY A 74 6.93 -20.45 -10.73
C GLY A 74 5.70 -20.81 -11.55
N ARG A 75 5.42 -22.12 -11.78
CA ARG A 75 4.28 -22.62 -12.53
C ARG A 75 4.05 -24.12 -12.30
N GLY A 76 2.98 -24.65 -12.88
CA GLY A 76 2.67 -26.07 -12.90
C GLY A 76 1.58 -26.48 -11.89
N GLY A 77 1.30 -27.78 -11.90
CA GLY A 77 0.32 -28.38 -11.02
C GLY A 77 -1.12 -27.91 -11.25
N ARG A 78 -1.92 -28.02 -10.21
CA ARG A 78 -3.34 -27.65 -10.22
C ARG A 78 -3.57 -26.17 -10.54
N ILE A 79 -2.75 -25.27 -9.98
CA ILE A 79 -2.89 -23.83 -10.21
C ILE A 79 -2.81 -23.50 -11.71
N GLU A 80 -1.82 -24.04 -12.41
CA GLU A 80 -1.71 -23.81 -13.85
C GLU A 80 -2.91 -24.40 -14.62
N ALA A 81 -3.36 -25.61 -14.26
CA ALA A 81 -4.51 -26.26 -14.92
C ALA A 81 -5.81 -25.46 -14.71
N GLU A 82 -6.08 -25.01 -13.47
CA GLU A 82 -7.25 -24.20 -13.17
C GLU A 82 -7.21 -22.84 -13.90
N LEU A 83 -6.04 -22.21 -14.00
CA LEU A 83 -5.89 -20.96 -14.73
C LEU A 83 -6.03 -21.12 -16.23
N ARG A 84 -5.56 -22.22 -16.81
CA ARG A 84 -5.84 -22.54 -18.23
C ARG A 84 -7.33 -22.66 -18.51
N ALA A 85 -8.07 -23.30 -17.59
CA ALA A 85 -9.53 -23.41 -17.70
C ALA A 85 -10.25 -22.06 -17.53
N ALA A 86 -9.71 -21.18 -16.68
CA ALA A 86 -10.26 -19.83 -16.44
C ALA A 86 -9.96 -18.84 -17.59
N CYS A 87 -9.04 -19.16 -18.51
CA CYS A 87 -8.65 -18.33 -19.67
C CYS A 87 -8.39 -16.87 -19.30
N PRO A 88 -7.48 -16.55 -18.38
CA PRO A 88 -7.24 -15.16 -17.99
C PRO A 88 -6.67 -14.35 -19.16
N ALA A 89 -7.05 -13.07 -19.22
CA ALA A 89 -6.52 -12.15 -20.23
C ALA A 89 -5.18 -11.52 -19.81
N LEU A 90 -4.89 -11.46 -18.51
CA LEU A 90 -3.62 -10.98 -17.95
C LEU A 90 -3.43 -11.44 -16.49
N ILE A 91 -2.19 -11.34 -16.02
CA ILE A 91 -1.85 -11.52 -14.61
C ILE A 91 -1.36 -10.18 -14.04
N HIS A 92 -1.92 -9.77 -12.89
CA HIS A 92 -1.45 -8.63 -12.10
C HIS A 92 -0.87 -9.13 -10.78
N ALA A 93 0.44 -9.12 -10.66
CA ALA A 93 1.16 -9.48 -9.44
C ALA A 93 1.43 -8.26 -8.56
N HIS A 94 1.32 -8.43 -7.25
CA HIS A 94 1.66 -7.40 -6.28
C HIS A 94 3.01 -7.69 -5.62
N PHE A 95 3.92 -6.71 -5.67
CA PHE A 95 5.35 -6.74 -5.35
C PHE A 95 6.21 -7.43 -6.43
N GLY A 96 7.40 -6.89 -6.63
CA GLY A 96 8.37 -7.42 -7.60
C GLY A 96 8.78 -8.88 -7.33
N THR A 97 8.79 -9.29 -6.04
CA THR A 97 9.04 -10.68 -5.64
C THR A 97 8.02 -11.66 -6.21
N ASP A 98 6.75 -11.29 -6.16
CA ASP A 98 5.65 -12.11 -6.68
C ASP A 98 5.55 -12.03 -8.20
N GLY A 99 5.86 -10.85 -8.77
CA GLY A 99 6.02 -10.70 -10.22
C GLY A 99 7.06 -11.66 -10.79
N LEU A 100 8.25 -11.71 -10.19
CA LEU A 100 9.29 -12.67 -10.59
C LEU A 100 8.84 -14.13 -10.36
N LEU A 101 8.12 -14.41 -9.29
CA LEU A 101 7.67 -15.74 -8.95
C LEU A 101 6.66 -16.28 -9.98
N VAL A 102 5.72 -15.45 -10.41
CA VAL A 102 4.62 -15.86 -11.31
C VAL A 102 4.95 -15.67 -12.80
N LEU A 103 6.04 -15.00 -13.14
CA LEU A 103 6.46 -14.77 -14.52
C LEU A 103 6.50 -16.04 -15.39
N PRO A 104 7.06 -17.21 -14.93
CA PRO A 104 7.02 -18.42 -15.72
C PRO A 104 5.60 -18.93 -16.02
N LEU A 105 4.65 -18.68 -15.12
CA LEU A 105 3.23 -19.04 -15.33
C LEU A 105 2.60 -18.12 -16.38
N ALA A 106 2.83 -16.81 -16.31
CA ALA A 106 2.34 -15.86 -17.30
C ALA A 106 2.84 -16.23 -18.71
N GLN A 107 4.14 -16.54 -18.84
CA GLN A 107 4.75 -17.01 -20.08
C GLN A 107 4.14 -18.33 -20.60
N ALA A 108 3.88 -19.30 -19.69
CA ALA A 108 3.27 -20.59 -20.07
C ALA A 108 1.81 -20.48 -20.48
N LEU A 109 1.10 -19.46 -19.97
CA LEU A 109 -0.29 -19.18 -20.36
C LEU A 109 -0.37 -18.28 -21.61
N GLY A 110 0.75 -17.66 -22.02
CA GLY A 110 0.78 -16.70 -23.13
C GLY A 110 0.01 -15.41 -22.79
N VAL A 111 0.10 -14.93 -21.54
CA VAL A 111 -0.61 -13.72 -21.12
C VAL A 111 0.36 -12.68 -20.52
N PRO A 112 0.08 -11.37 -20.71
CA PRO A 112 0.92 -10.31 -20.17
C PRO A 112 0.93 -10.29 -18.64
N LEU A 113 2.10 -9.93 -18.07
CA LEU A 113 2.30 -9.77 -16.64
C LEU A 113 2.45 -8.29 -16.29
N ILE A 114 1.51 -7.76 -15.51
CA ILE A 114 1.63 -6.47 -14.83
C ILE A 114 2.18 -6.72 -13.42
N THR A 115 3.13 -5.89 -12.97
CA THR A 115 3.66 -5.99 -11.60
C THR A 115 3.55 -4.65 -10.86
N SER A 116 2.82 -4.61 -9.75
CA SER A 116 2.81 -3.45 -8.84
C SER A 116 4.03 -3.46 -7.94
N LEU A 117 4.79 -2.35 -7.95
CA LEU A 117 5.94 -2.08 -7.10
C LEU A 117 5.48 -1.23 -5.91
N ARG A 118 5.78 -1.69 -4.66
CA ARG A 118 5.10 -1.14 -3.48
C ARG A 118 6.01 -0.64 -2.36
N GLY A 119 7.32 -0.83 -2.46
CA GLY A 119 8.29 -0.37 -1.46
C GLY A 119 9.54 -1.22 -1.46
N TYR A 120 9.69 -2.17 -0.54
CA TYR A 120 10.91 -2.94 -0.31
C TYR A 120 11.51 -3.57 -1.57
N ASP A 121 10.68 -3.89 -2.54
CA ASP A 121 11.04 -4.46 -3.85
C ASP A 121 11.90 -3.51 -4.71
N VAL A 122 11.84 -2.21 -4.46
CA VAL A 122 12.69 -1.21 -5.12
C VAL A 122 13.48 -0.32 -4.17
N THR A 123 13.12 -0.27 -2.88
CA THR A 123 13.83 0.58 -1.91
C THR A 123 15.06 -0.12 -1.32
N ARG A 124 14.98 -1.41 -1.02
CA ARG A 124 16.13 -2.17 -0.47
C ARG A 124 17.19 -2.42 -1.51
N SER A 125 18.46 -2.32 -1.11
CA SER A 125 19.60 -2.69 -1.97
C SER A 125 19.65 -4.20 -2.22
N ASP A 126 20.26 -4.63 -3.33
CA ASP A 126 20.46 -6.05 -3.62
C ASP A 126 21.24 -6.75 -2.53
N GLY A 127 22.26 -6.08 -1.97
CA GLY A 127 23.01 -6.58 -0.84
C GLY A 127 22.16 -6.80 0.41
N ALA A 128 21.19 -5.90 0.71
CA ALA A 128 20.26 -6.07 1.82
C ALA A 128 19.30 -7.24 1.57
N LEU A 129 18.80 -7.39 0.33
CA LEU A 129 17.94 -8.51 -0.04
C LEU A 129 18.68 -9.86 0.05
N LEU A 130 19.92 -9.93 -0.41
CA LEU A 130 20.75 -11.15 -0.33
C LEU A 130 21.06 -11.55 1.12
N ARG A 131 21.37 -10.58 1.98
CA ARG A 131 21.64 -10.82 3.41
C ARG A 131 20.40 -11.06 4.28
N SER A 132 19.20 -10.93 3.72
CA SER A 132 17.94 -11.05 4.46
C SER A 132 17.66 -12.44 5.04
N GLY A 133 18.33 -13.49 4.57
CA GLY A 133 18.02 -14.88 4.89
C GLY A 133 16.67 -15.39 4.34
N ARG A 134 15.92 -14.57 3.58
CA ARG A 134 14.61 -14.92 3.04
C ARG A 134 14.73 -15.42 1.60
N PRO A 135 14.40 -16.68 1.30
CA PRO A 135 14.61 -17.27 -0.04
C PRO A 135 13.95 -16.46 -1.17
N ILE A 136 12.76 -15.94 -0.95
CA ILE A 136 12.04 -15.15 -1.97
C ILE A 136 12.75 -13.82 -2.29
N TRP A 137 13.39 -13.19 -1.30
CA TRP A 137 14.13 -11.95 -1.50
C TRP A 137 15.48 -12.19 -2.18
N ILE A 138 16.16 -13.27 -1.80
CA ILE A 138 17.39 -13.70 -2.46
C ILE A 138 17.11 -14.03 -3.93
N ARG A 139 16.06 -14.82 -4.21
CA ARG A 139 15.61 -15.11 -5.57
C ARG A 139 15.33 -13.85 -6.36
N TYR A 140 14.65 -12.89 -5.73
CA TYR A 140 14.32 -11.62 -6.38
C TYR A 140 15.58 -10.79 -6.69
N ALA A 141 16.52 -10.66 -5.76
CA ALA A 141 17.77 -9.96 -5.97
C ALA A 141 18.57 -10.53 -7.16
N LEU A 142 18.59 -11.87 -7.30
CA LEU A 142 19.30 -12.56 -8.37
C LEU A 142 18.54 -12.54 -9.71
N GLY A 143 17.20 -12.56 -9.67
CA GLY A 143 16.37 -12.77 -10.85
C GLY A 143 15.65 -11.53 -11.38
N LYS A 144 15.67 -10.38 -10.70
CA LYS A 144 14.87 -9.21 -11.05
C LYS A 144 15.10 -8.69 -12.46
N LYS A 145 16.33 -8.83 -13.02
CA LYS A 145 16.64 -8.45 -14.41
C LYS A 145 15.76 -9.21 -15.41
N ARG A 146 15.40 -10.46 -15.12
CA ARG A 146 14.49 -11.25 -15.94
C ARG A 146 13.08 -10.64 -15.88
N LEU A 147 12.58 -10.29 -14.69
CA LEU A 147 11.29 -9.61 -14.55
C LEU A 147 11.27 -8.26 -15.27
N GLN A 148 12.33 -7.46 -15.13
CA GLN A 148 12.47 -6.15 -15.80
C GLN A 148 12.44 -6.28 -17.33
N ARG A 149 13.05 -7.33 -17.89
CA ARG A 149 13.05 -7.59 -19.32
C ARG A 149 11.70 -8.11 -19.83
N ASP A 150 11.15 -9.12 -19.16
CA ASP A 150 10.05 -9.96 -19.65
C ASP A 150 8.67 -9.55 -19.10
N GLY A 151 8.58 -8.72 -18.07
CA GLY A 151 7.32 -8.18 -17.57
C GLY A 151 6.72 -7.18 -18.54
N ALA A 152 5.40 -7.23 -18.74
CA ALA A 152 4.71 -6.35 -19.69
C ALA A 152 4.65 -4.91 -19.22
N LEU A 153 4.29 -4.69 -17.94
CA LEU A 153 4.11 -3.35 -17.34
C LEU A 153 4.44 -3.34 -15.85
N PHE A 154 4.91 -2.20 -15.33
CA PHE A 154 5.21 -1.98 -13.92
C PHE A 154 4.45 -0.78 -13.38
N LEU A 155 3.76 -0.95 -12.25
CA LEU A 155 2.95 0.08 -11.62
C LEU A 155 3.55 0.43 -10.25
N ALA A 156 4.18 1.59 -10.14
CA ALA A 156 4.69 2.09 -8.86
C ALA A 156 3.59 2.85 -8.11
N VAL A 157 3.54 2.70 -6.78
CA VAL A 157 2.49 3.34 -5.96
C VAL A 157 2.73 4.81 -5.65
N SER A 158 3.82 5.39 -6.17
CA SER A 158 4.15 6.81 -6.10
C SER A 158 5.14 7.19 -7.21
N ASP A 159 5.24 8.48 -7.54
CA ASP A 159 6.23 8.98 -8.49
C ASP A 159 7.64 8.76 -7.96
N ALA A 160 7.88 9.03 -6.67
CA ALA A 160 9.15 8.76 -6.01
C ALA A 160 9.57 7.28 -6.13
N LEU A 161 8.62 6.36 -6.02
CA LEU A 161 8.91 4.93 -6.15
C LEU A 161 9.12 4.54 -7.62
N ARG A 162 8.39 5.17 -8.57
CA ARG A 162 8.61 5.01 -10.02
C ARG A 162 10.03 5.41 -10.40
N ASP A 163 10.46 6.58 -10.01
CA ASP A 163 11.78 7.10 -10.35
C ASP A 163 12.89 6.23 -9.75
N ARG A 164 12.67 5.74 -8.52
CA ARG A 164 13.58 4.77 -7.90
C ARG A 164 13.61 3.43 -8.62
N ALA A 165 12.46 2.95 -9.12
CA ALA A 165 12.41 1.73 -9.93
C ALA A 165 13.18 1.89 -11.24
N ILE A 166 13.00 3.00 -11.95
CA ILE A 166 13.74 3.33 -13.18
C ILE A 166 15.25 3.38 -12.89
N ALA A 167 15.67 4.08 -11.83
CA ALA A 167 17.07 4.13 -11.41
C ALA A 167 17.65 2.75 -11.05
N ARG A 168 16.80 1.75 -10.76
CA ARG A 168 17.18 0.35 -10.50
C ARG A 168 17.04 -0.57 -11.71
N GLY A 169 16.86 0.00 -12.90
CA GLY A 169 16.84 -0.73 -14.17
C GLY A 169 15.49 -1.25 -14.60
N TYR A 170 14.38 -0.81 -13.99
CA TYR A 170 13.07 -1.01 -14.59
C TYR A 170 12.92 -0.12 -15.83
N PRO A 171 12.33 -0.60 -16.93
CA PRO A 171 12.26 0.15 -18.18
C PRO A 171 11.31 1.33 -18.05
N GLU A 172 11.80 2.54 -18.32
CA GLU A 172 11.03 3.78 -18.18
C GLU A 172 9.74 3.77 -19.02
N ALA A 173 9.82 3.31 -20.27
CA ALA A 173 8.68 3.23 -21.18
C ALA A 173 7.56 2.27 -20.72
N ARG A 174 7.82 1.43 -19.71
CA ARG A 174 6.86 0.45 -19.16
C ARG A 174 6.69 0.57 -17.64
N THR A 175 7.14 1.68 -17.03
CA THR A 175 7.04 1.92 -15.59
C THR A 175 6.27 3.20 -15.32
N PHE A 176 5.06 3.06 -14.77
CA PHE A 176 4.12 4.15 -14.56
C PHE A 176 3.70 4.25 -13.10
N THR A 177 3.26 5.43 -12.71
CA THR A 177 2.68 5.65 -11.38
C THR A 177 1.21 5.27 -11.39
N HIS A 178 0.83 4.43 -10.43
CA HIS A 178 -0.56 4.11 -10.13
C HIS A 178 -0.74 4.05 -8.61
N TYR A 179 -1.34 5.09 -8.04
CA TYR A 179 -1.57 5.21 -6.60
C TYR A 179 -2.56 4.16 -6.07
N ASN A 180 -2.48 3.88 -4.77
CA ASN A 180 -3.55 3.17 -4.10
C ASN A 180 -4.76 4.10 -3.91
N GLY A 181 -5.94 3.61 -4.26
CA GLY A 181 -7.19 4.33 -4.07
C GLY A 181 -7.69 4.25 -2.62
N VAL A 182 -8.28 5.34 -2.15
CA VAL A 182 -8.97 5.40 -0.84
C VAL A 182 -10.48 5.32 -1.01
N ASP A 183 -11.13 4.64 -0.09
CA ASP A 183 -12.59 4.59 0.03
C ASP A 183 -13.10 5.90 0.64
N LEU A 184 -13.64 6.78 -0.20
CA LEU A 184 -14.11 8.11 0.21
C LEU A 184 -15.40 8.08 1.02
N ASP A 185 -16.14 6.97 1.02
CA ASP A 185 -17.37 6.79 1.81
C ASP A 185 -17.03 6.32 3.23
N ARG A 186 -16.04 5.43 3.36
CA ARG A 186 -15.50 4.98 4.65
C ARG A 186 -14.71 6.08 5.34
N PHE A 187 -13.78 6.69 4.62
CA PHE A 187 -12.91 7.76 5.10
C PHE A 187 -13.49 9.10 4.66
N GLN A 188 -14.42 9.64 5.46
CA GLN A 188 -15.06 10.92 5.20
C GLN A 188 -15.13 11.76 6.47
N PRO A 189 -15.09 13.08 6.35
CA PRO A 189 -15.37 13.97 7.47
C PRO A 189 -16.84 13.78 7.91
N ASP A 190 -17.09 13.96 9.19
CA ASP A 190 -18.44 14.03 9.73
C ASP A 190 -18.58 15.23 10.68
N ALA A 191 -19.75 15.39 11.30
CA ALA A 191 -20.04 16.47 12.25
C ALA A 191 -19.44 16.22 13.65
N THR A 192 -18.74 15.11 13.88
CA THR A 192 -18.14 14.78 15.19
C THR A 192 -17.10 15.82 15.55
N PRO A 193 -17.20 16.50 16.72
CA PRO A 193 -16.18 17.42 17.17
C PRO A 193 -14.83 16.68 17.34
N ARG A 194 -13.77 17.25 16.78
CA ARG A 194 -12.43 16.70 16.94
C ARG A 194 -11.95 16.90 18.38
N GLU A 195 -11.31 15.87 18.93
CA GLU A 195 -10.68 15.96 20.25
C GLU A 195 -9.49 16.92 20.18
N LEU A 196 -9.52 17.93 21.04
CA LEU A 196 -8.47 18.93 21.10
C LEU A 196 -7.11 18.27 21.43
N ARG A 197 -6.08 18.68 20.69
CA ARG A 197 -4.67 18.28 20.90
C ARG A 197 -4.42 16.79 20.74
N LEU A 198 -5.32 16.06 20.07
CA LEU A 198 -5.16 14.64 19.78
C LEU A 198 -4.42 14.42 18.47
N VAL A 199 -3.23 13.84 18.54
CA VAL A 199 -2.43 13.36 17.42
C VAL A 199 -2.70 11.87 17.22
N LEU A 200 -2.94 11.47 15.99
CA LEU A 200 -3.10 10.07 15.59
C LEU A 200 -1.86 9.59 14.84
N HIS A 201 -1.41 8.38 15.13
CA HIS A 201 -0.40 7.65 14.35
C HIS A 201 -0.91 6.25 14.07
N VAL A 202 -0.89 5.83 12.80
CA VAL A 202 -1.39 4.51 12.37
C VAL A 202 -0.35 3.82 11.50
N GLY A 203 0.03 2.61 11.88
CA GLY A 203 0.93 1.80 11.07
C GLY A 203 1.64 0.72 11.87
N ARG A 204 2.27 -0.19 11.15
CA ARG A 204 3.07 -1.25 11.77
C ARG A 204 4.24 -0.65 12.54
N LEU A 205 4.48 -1.11 13.77
CA LEU A 205 5.55 -0.59 14.63
C LEU A 205 6.92 -1.16 14.22
N VAL A 206 7.46 -0.58 13.14
CA VAL A 206 8.77 -0.88 12.54
C VAL A 206 9.53 0.42 12.31
N GLU A 207 10.85 0.33 12.16
CA GLU A 207 11.77 1.49 12.07
C GLU A 207 11.29 2.56 11.07
N LYS A 208 10.95 2.15 9.84
CA LYS A 208 10.57 3.09 8.78
C LYS A 208 9.32 3.93 9.06
N LYS A 209 8.50 3.57 10.04
CA LYS A 209 7.32 4.35 10.44
C LYS A 209 7.65 5.55 11.33
N GLY A 210 8.87 5.62 11.87
CA GLY A 210 9.36 6.78 12.63
C GLY A 210 8.63 7.05 13.95
N THR A 211 7.92 6.06 14.50
CA THR A 211 7.15 6.22 15.76
C THR A 211 8.02 6.70 16.92
N LYS A 212 9.30 6.30 16.93
CA LYS A 212 10.28 6.80 17.91
C LYS A 212 10.41 8.32 17.85
N VAL A 213 10.58 8.88 16.65
CA VAL A 213 10.71 10.33 16.42
C VAL A 213 9.42 11.07 16.82
N LEU A 214 8.25 10.43 16.59
CA LEU A 214 6.97 11.02 16.98
C LEU A 214 6.82 11.12 18.50
N ILE A 215 7.20 10.10 19.25
CA ILE A 215 7.16 10.14 20.73
C ILE A 215 8.05 11.28 21.24
N GLU A 216 9.26 11.44 20.69
CA GLU A 216 10.17 12.53 21.02
C GLU A 216 9.58 13.92 20.68
N ALA A 217 8.85 14.02 19.56
CA ALA A 217 8.17 15.26 19.16
C ALA A 217 7.00 15.59 20.10
N VAL A 218 6.15 14.61 20.43
CA VAL A 218 5.00 14.79 21.31
C VAL A 218 5.45 15.19 22.74
N ALA A 219 6.58 14.69 23.19
CA ALA A 219 7.16 15.11 24.48
C ALA A 219 7.42 16.63 24.55
N LYS A 220 7.76 17.26 23.41
CA LYS A 220 8.05 18.69 23.29
C LYS A 220 6.81 19.58 23.12
N VAL A 221 5.65 18.99 22.87
CA VAL A 221 4.38 19.74 22.66
C VAL A 221 3.52 19.62 23.92
N ALA A 222 3.31 20.77 24.59
CA ALA A 222 2.50 20.80 25.82
C ALA A 222 1.09 20.27 25.57
N ASP A 223 0.57 19.45 26.48
CA ASP A 223 -0.77 18.85 26.50
C ASP A 223 -1.17 18.07 25.22
N ALA A 224 -0.23 17.81 24.32
CA ALA A 224 -0.50 16.94 23.18
C ALA A 224 -0.72 15.51 23.64
N LYS A 225 -1.78 14.88 23.13
CA LYS A 225 -2.09 13.45 23.31
C LYS A 225 -1.76 12.70 22.04
N LEU A 226 -1.26 11.47 22.18
CA LEU A 226 -0.92 10.60 21.05
C LEU A 226 -1.65 9.26 21.17
N ILE A 227 -2.41 8.94 20.15
CA ILE A 227 -2.95 7.59 19.94
C ILE A 227 -2.10 6.90 18.87
N VAL A 228 -1.55 5.74 19.23
CA VAL A 228 -0.78 4.87 18.33
C VAL A 228 -1.61 3.62 18.02
N ILE A 229 -1.96 3.44 16.75
CA ILE A 229 -2.70 2.27 16.25
C ILE A 229 -1.76 1.41 15.40
N GLY A 230 -1.72 0.14 15.70
CA GLY A 230 -0.89 -0.86 15.05
C GLY A 230 -0.03 -1.65 16.02
N ASP A 231 0.63 -2.66 15.49
CA ASP A 231 1.53 -3.54 16.24
C ASP A 231 2.82 -3.80 15.46
N GLY A 232 3.81 -4.39 16.11
CA GLY A 232 5.07 -4.73 15.46
C GLY A 232 6.22 -4.95 16.44
N PRO A 233 7.38 -5.34 15.92
CA PRO A 233 8.53 -5.75 16.74
C PRO A 233 9.07 -4.63 17.64
N LEU A 234 8.79 -3.36 17.36
CA LEU A 234 9.26 -2.24 18.18
C LEU A 234 8.30 -1.85 19.31
N ARG A 235 7.13 -2.49 19.43
CA ARG A 235 6.09 -2.09 20.39
C ARG A 235 6.62 -1.90 21.81
N THR A 236 7.25 -2.92 22.37
CA THR A 236 7.75 -2.88 23.74
C THR A 236 8.76 -1.73 23.97
N ALA A 237 9.67 -1.51 23.02
CA ALA A 237 10.65 -0.42 23.12
C ALA A 237 9.99 0.97 23.02
N LEU A 238 8.97 1.12 22.18
CA LEU A 238 8.23 2.36 22.01
C LEU A 238 7.36 2.67 23.24
N GLU A 239 6.70 1.67 23.83
CA GLU A 239 5.95 1.81 25.08
C GLU A 239 6.89 2.20 26.24
N GLN A 240 8.10 1.63 26.29
CA GLN A 240 9.10 2.03 27.27
C GLN A 240 9.56 3.48 27.07
N GLN A 241 9.82 3.91 25.84
CA GLN A 241 10.17 5.30 25.50
C GLN A 241 9.07 6.28 25.90
N ALA A 242 7.80 5.91 25.71
CA ALA A 242 6.64 6.75 26.03
C ALA A 242 6.30 6.79 27.52
N ARG A 243 6.95 6.00 28.38
CA ARG A 243 6.59 5.82 29.80
C ARG A 243 6.51 7.13 30.57
N GLU A 244 7.44 8.05 30.35
CA GLU A 244 7.48 9.36 31.04
C GLU A 244 6.34 10.30 30.62
N LEU A 245 5.70 10.02 29.48
CA LEU A 245 4.56 10.79 28.99
C LEU A 245 3.22 10.31 29.60
N GLY A 246 3.23 9.18 30.31
CA GLY A 246 2.07 8.62 31.00
C GLY A 246 0.85 8.48 30.07
N ASP A 247 -0.31 8.93 30.56
CA ASP A 247 -1.60 8.82 29.84
C ASP A 247 -1.68 9.67 28.57
N ARG A 248 -0.68 10.50 28.28
CA ARG A 248 -0.61 11.28 27.05
C ARG A 248 -0.36 10.40 25.83
N VAL A 249 0.21 9.20 25.97
CA VAL A 249 0.49 8.27 24.88
C VAL A 249 -0.19 6.93 25.13
N ARG A 250 -1.04 6.52 24.21
CA ARG A 250 -1.76 5.25 24.31
C ARG A 250 -1.56 4.41 23.06
N PHE A 251 -1.19 3.14 23.25
CA PHE A 251 -1.05 2.14 22.20
C PHE A 251 -2.28 1.25 22.20
N LEU A 252 -3.03 1.24 21.08
CA LEU A 252 -4.30 0.50 20.97
C LEU A 252 -4.16 -0.87 20.30
N GLY A 253 -2.97 -1.21 19.77
CA GLY A 253 -2.80 -2.41 18.96
C GLY A 253 -3.40 -2.27 17.56
N GLU A 254 -3.61 -3.39 16.89
CA GLU A 254 -4.24 -3.42 15.57
C GLU A 254 -5.74 -3.21 15.70
N LEU A 255 -6.28 -2.32 14.86
CA LEU A 255 -7.70 -2.02 14.75
C LEU A 255 -8.20 -2.26 13.32
N SER A 256 -9.49 -2.48 13.16
CA SER A 256 -10.15 -2.58 11.86
C SER A 256 -10.12 -1.22 11.11
N ALA A 257 -10.30 -1.26 9.79
CA ALA A 257 -10.34 -0.04 8.99
C ALA A 257 -11.48 0.92 9.41
N ASP A 258 -12.60 0.38 9.89
CA ASP A 258 -13.73 1.19 10.36
C ASP A 258 -13.42 1.88 11.70
N GLU A 259 -12.72 1.19 12.61
CA GLU A 259 -12.24 1.80 13.86
C GLU A 259 -11.15 2.86 13.59
N VAL A 260 -10.24 2.59 12.64
CA VAL A 260 -9.25 3.60 12.20
C VAL A 260 -9.94 4.84 11.64
N ALA A 261 -10.98 4.66 10.81
CA ALA A 261 -11.76 5.78 10.28
C ALA A 261 -12.46 6.57 11.40
N GLN A 262 -12.97 5.91 12.44
CA GLN A 262 -13.52 6.59 13.61
C GLN A 262 -12.47 7.43 14.35
N TRP A 263 -11.26 6.90 14.55
CA TRP A 263 -10.16 7.65 15.14
C TRP A 263 -9.72 8.83 14.27
N MET A 264 -9.71 8.69 12.94
CA MET A 264 -9.41 9.80 12.02
C MET A 264 -10.43 10.94 12.10
N ARG A 265 -11.70 10.64 12.36
CA ARG A 265 -12.73 11.67 12.58
C ARG A 265 -12.54 12.41 13.91
N ARG A 266 -12.06 11.72 14.94
CA ARG A 266 -11.84 12.28 16.30
C ARG A 266 -10.54 13.06 16.43
N ALA A 267 -9.49 12.68 15.74
CA ALA A 267 -8.16 13.27 15.89
C ALA A 267 -8.09 14.72 15.36
N SER A 268 -7.18 15.51 15.93
CA SER A 268 -6.86 16.88 15.49
C SER A 268 -5.84 16.91 14.34
N ALA A 269 -4.91 15.94 14.30
CA ALA A 269 -3.92 15.80 13.24
C ALA A 269 -3.48 14.33 13.12
N LEU A 270 -3.06 13.92 11.91
CA LEU A 270 -2.28 12.69 11.72
C LEU A 270 -0.81 13.02 11.67
N ALA A 271 0.02 12.19 12.33
CA ALA A 271 1.47 12.22 12.17
C ALA A 271 1.96 11.01 11.36
N ALA A 272 2.66 11.28 10.26
CA ALA A 272 3.28 10.27 9.40
C ALA A 272 4.79 10.51 9.28
N PRO A 273 5.56 10.31 10.37
CA PRO A 273 6.98 10.68 10.45
C PRO A 273 7.89 9.59 9.88
N SER A 274 7.53 9.03 8.73
CA SER A 274 8.29 7.94 8.12
C SER A 274 9.73 8.32 7.83
N VAL A 275 10.62 7.34 7.95
CA VAL A 275 12.07 7.47 7.75
C VAL A 275 12.57 6.33 6.87
N THR A 276 13.72 6.52 6.24
CA THR A 276 14.43 5.43 5.60
C THR A 276 15.08 4.56 6.68
N ALA A 277 14.71 3.28 6.76
CA ALA A 277 15.29 2.33 7.71
C ALA A 277 16.76 2.02 7.40
N ALA A 278 17.51 1.54 8.39
CA ALA A 278 18.94 1.23 8.27
C ALA A 278 19.25 0.21 7.16
N ASP A 279 18.32 -0.69 6.82
CA ASP A 279 18.44 -1.66 5.74
C ASP A 279 17.98 -1.12 4.37
N GLY A 280 17.65 0.19 4.29
CA GLY A 280 17.17 0.88 3.11
C GLY A 280 15.68 0.68 2.83
N ASP A 281 14.93 -0.01 3.71
CA ASP A 281 13.47 -0.11 3.55
C ASP A 281 12.82 1.28 3.74
N ALA A 282 11.99 1.64 2.79
CA ALA A 282 11.26 2.91 2.79
C ALA A 282 9.80 2.68 2.37
N GLU A 283 8.97 3.66 2.66
CA GLU A 283 7.57 3.62 2.21
C GLU A 283 7.48 3.79 0.68
N GLY A 284 6.37 3.32 0.10
CA GLY A 284 5.94 3.81 -1.20
C GLY A 284 5.16 5.12 -1.03
N LEU A 285 3.86 4.97 -0.83
CA LEU A 285 2.96 6.00 -0.30
C LEU A 285 2.11 5.32 0.79
N PRO A 286 2.25 5.73 2.08
CA PRO A 286 1.45 5.14 3.14
C PRO A 286 -0.04 5.43 2.95
N ASN A 287 -0.88 4.38 2.89
CA ASN A 287 -2.33 4.54 2.71
C ASN A 287 -2.94 5.46 3.78
N VAL A 288 -2.45 5.38 5.01
CA VAL A 288 -2.94 6.17 6.14
C VAL A 288 -2.87 7.69 5.89
N VAL A 289 -1.90 8.17 5.10
CA VAL A 289 -1.81 9.60 4.73
C VAL A 289 -2.97 9.99 3.82
N VAL A 290 -3.29 9.14 2.86
CA VAL A 290 -4.42 9.35 1.93
C VAL A 290 -5.76 9.17 2.63
N GLU A 291 -5.87 8.20 3.55
CA GLU A 291 -7.04 7.96 4.40
C GLU A 291 -7.33 9.15 5.33
N ALA A 292 -6.29 9.73 5.93
CA ALA A 292 -6.42 10.95 6.73
C ALA A 292 -6.88 12.13 5.88
N ALA A 293 -6.27 12.33 4.71
CA ALA A 293 -6.68 13.37 3.77
C ALA A 293 -8.15 13.21 3.37
N ALA A 294 -8.59 11.99 3.05
CA ALA A 294 -9.98 11.67 2.75
C ALA A 294 -10.93 11.96 3.92
N SER A 295 -10.49 11.76 5.16
CA SER A 295 -11.22 12.07 6.39
C SER A 295 -11.20 13.58 6.75
N GLY A 296 -10.62 14.44 5.92
CA GLY A 296 -10.44 15.86 6.22
C GLY A 296 -9.53 16.09 7.43
N LEU A 297 -8.62 15.17 7.72
CA LEU A 297 -7.67 15.26 8.81
C LEU A 297 -6.32 15.77 8.27
N PRO A 298 -5.83 16.95 8.72
CA PRO A 298 -4.54 17.45 8.27
C PRO A 298 -3.40 16.55 8.73
N VAL A 299 -2.38 16.43 7.88
CA VAL A 299 -1.24 15.54 8.11
C VAL A 299 0.03 16.34 8.34
N VAL A 300 0.82 15.96 9.36
CA VAL A 300 2.24 16.32 9.44
C VAL A 300 3.03 15.09 9.04
N GLY A 301 3.60 15.12 7.84
CA GLY A 301 4.40 14.04 7.27
C GLY A 301 5.87 14.42 7.10
N THR A 302 6.71 13.45 6.82
CA THR A 302 8.10 13.70 6.43
C THR A 302 8.24 13.85 4.91
N ARG A 303 9.30 14.54 4.47
CA ARG A 303 9.72 14.58 3.05
C ARG A 303 10.33 13.22 2.66
N HIS A 304 9.54 12.17 2.84
CA HIS A 304 9.94 10.78 2.67
C HIS A 304 9.16 10.15 1.53
N SER A 305 9.87 9.64 0.52
CA SER A 305 9.30 8.87 -0.60
C SER A 305 8.03 9.53 -1.18
N GLY A 306 6.90 8.80 -1.28
CA GLY A 306 5.64 9.31 -1.84
C GLY A 306 4.80 10.19 -0.90
N ILE A 307 5.18 10.41 0.36
CA ILE A 307 4.39 11.24 1.29
C ILE A 307 4.15 12.66 0.74
N PRO A 308 5.17 13.36 0.15
CA PRO A 308 4.98 14.68 -0.44
C PRO A 308 3.95 14.73 -1.58
N GLU A 309 3.63 13.59 -2.20
CA GLU A 309 2.65 13.52 -3.29
C GLU A 309 1.19 13.58 -2.80
N ALA A 310 0.98 13.32 -1.49
CA ALA A 310 -0.33 13.34 -0.83
C ALA A 310 -0.50 14.51 0.14
N ILE A 311 0.45 15.45 0.20
CA ILE A 311 0.41 16.64 1.06
C ILE A 311 0.82 17.86 0.25
N GLU A 312 -0.09 18.81 0.08
CA GLU A 312 0.23 20.14 -0.43
C GLU A 312 0.74 20.99 0.75
N GLU A 313 2.07 21.25 0.78
CA GLU A 313 2.78 21.95 1.87
C GLU A 313 2.13 23.28 2.24
N GLY A 314 1.78 23.46 3.51
CA GLY A 314 1.13 24.67 4.02
C GLY A 314 -0.34 24.83 3.62
N VAL A 315 -0.88 23.95 2.77
CA VAL A 315 -2.26 24.00 2.25
C VAL A 315 -3.12 22.86 2.78
N SER A 316 -2.67 21.61 2.66
CA SER A 316 -3.39 20.44 3.14
C SER A 316 -2.71 19.74 4.33
N GLY A 317 -1.54 20.20 4.71
CA GLY A 317 -0.72 19.67 5.80
C GLY A 317 0.68 20.25 5.79
N PHE A 318 1.58 19.64 6.56
CA PHE A 318 2.98 20.06 6.65
C PHE A 318 3.93 18.90 6.36
N LEU A 319 5.08 19.26 5.77
CA LEU A 319 6.18 18.33 5.49
C LEU A 319 7.44 18.75 6.27
N VAL A 320 8.03 17.83 7.01
CA VAL A 320 9.25 18.04 7.80
C VAL A 320 10.39 17.12 7.32
N PRO A 321 11.66 17.40 7.65
CA PRO A 321 12.75 16.46 7.37
C PRO A 321 12.56 15.11 8.10
N GLU A 322 13.11 14.03 7.53
CA GLU A 322 13.18 12.73 8.21
C GLU A 322 13.99 12.83 9.51
N GLY A 323 13.51 12.20 10.58
CA GLY A 323 14.22 12.12 11.86
C GLY A 323 14.22 13.41 12.68
N ASP A 324 13.67 14.51 12.18
CA ASP A 324 13.65 15.80 12.89
C ASP A 324 12.43 15.91 13.83
N ALA A 325 12.62 15.45 15.08
CA ALA A 325 11.60 15.56 16.12
C ALA A 325 11.26 17.01 16.50
N GLY A 326 12.20 17.95 16.32
CA GLY A 326 11.99 19.37 16.60
C GLY A 326 11.07 20.02 15.59
N ALA A 327 11.35 19.84 14.30
CA ALA A 327 10.49 20.31 13.22
C ALA A 327 9.10 19.67 13.26
N LEU A 328 9.02 18.36 13.57
CA LEU A 328 7.76 17.66 13.75
C LEU A 328 6.94 18.25 14.90
N ALA A 329 7.58 18.51 16.05
CA ALA A 329 6.94 19.12 17.20
C ALA A 329 6.42 20.52 16.90
N ALA A 330 7.20 21.36 16.22
CA ALA A 330 6.80 22.73 15.84
C ALA A 330 5.54 22.72 14.96
N ARG A 331 5.49 21.87 13.94
CA ARG A 331 4.31 21.75 13.04
C ARG A 331 3.11 21.15 13.73
N LEU A 332 3.30 20.16 14.62
CA LEU A 332 2.22 19.64 15.45
C LEU A 332 1.68 20.73 16.39
N ALA A 333 2.55 21.49 17.07
CA ALA A 333 2.11 22.58 17.94
C ALA A 333 1.30 23.65 17.20
N GLU A 334 1.73 24.03 15.98
CA GLU A 334 1.03 24.98 15.12
C GLU A 334 -0.37 24.49 14.77
N LEU A 335 -0.52 23.23 14.29
CA LEU A 335 -1.83 22.64 14.00
C LEU A 335 -2.70 22.52 15.25
N LEU A 336 -2.15 22.03 16.35
CA LEU A 336 -2.90 21.81 17.59
C LEU A 336 -3.32 23.13 18.25
N GLY A 337 -2.61 24.22 17.99
CA GLY A 337 -2.90 25.56 18.51
C GLY A 337 -3.96 26.34 17.74
N SER A 338 -4.31 25.95 16.49
CA SER A 338 -5.22 26.72 15.63
C SER A 338 -6.31 25.87 15.01
N GLU A 339 -7.53 26.01 15.49
CA GLU A 339 -8.69 25.34 14.88
C GLU A 339 -8.98 25.83 13.45
N PRO A 340 -8.95 27.15 13.15
CA PRO A 340 -9.15 27.62 11.78
C PRO A 340 -8.14 27.01 10.80
N LEU A 341 -6.87 26.88 11.20
CA LEU A 341 -5.83 26.26 10.39
C LEU A 341 -6.14 24.78 10.12
N ARG A 342 -6.44 24.01 11.17
CA ARG A 342 -6.83 22.61 11.03
C ARG A 342 -8.01 22.41 10.11
N ARG A 343 -9.05 23.24 10.27
CA ARG A 343 -10.26 23.19 9.44
C ARG A 343 -9.94 23.51 7.97
N GLY A 344 -9.20 24.59 7.71
CA GLY A 344 -8.80 24.96 6.36
C GLY A 344 -7.99 23.89 5.67
N MET A 345 -6.95 23.38 6.35
CA MET A 345 -6.12 22.29 5.83
C MET A 345 -6.91 20.99 5.63
N GLY A 346 -7.82 20.65 6.54
CA GLY A 346 -8.67 19.47 6.42
C GLY A 346 -9.57 19.52 5.16
N VAL A 347 -10.15 20.66 4.85
CA VAL A 347 -10.94 20.87 3.62
C VAL A 347 -10.08 20.71 2.39
N ALA A 348 -8.87 21.27 2.38
CA ALA A 348 -7.93 21.16 1.28
C ALA A 348 -7.46 19.70 1.10
N ALA A 349 -7.14 19.01 2.19
CA ALA A 349 -6.75 17.60 2.18
C ALA A 349 -7.84 16.71 1.58
N ARG A 350 -9.09 16.91 1.98
CA ARG A 350 -10.23 16.17 1.42
C ARG A 350 -10.37 16.38 -0.09
N ARG A 351 -10.28 17.63 -0.56
CA ARG A 351 -10.32 17.95 -1.99
C ARG A 351 -9.17 17.28 -2.77
N LEU A 352 -7.97 17.23 -2.19
CA LEU A 352 -6.83 16.53 -2.78
C LEU A 352 -7.11 15.02 -2.90
N ALA A 353 -7.64 14.40 -1.84
CA ALA A 353 -8.00 12.99 -1.84
C ALA A 353 -9.06 12.65 -2.90
N GLU A 354 -10.11 13.46 -3.02
CA GLU A 354 -11.17 13.31 -4.01
C GLU A 354 -10.63 13.41 -5.45
N ARG A 355 -9.78 14.40 -5.70
CA ARG A 355 -9.25 14.68 -7.03
C ARG A 355 -8.20 13.67 -7.48
N LYS A 356 -7.35 13.17 -6.57
CA LYS A 356 -6.16 12.39 -6.93
C LYS A 356 -6.20 10.93 -6.47
N PHE A 357 -6.87 10.63 -5.38
CA PHE A 357 -6.76 9.35 -4.69
C PHE A 357 -8.09 8.59 -4.55
N SER A 358 -9.19 9.06 -5.15
CA SER A 358 -10.45 8.33 -5.15
C SER A 358 -10.26 6.90 -5.68
N ARG A 359 -10.71 5.89 -4.89
CA ARG A 359 -10.65 4.49 -5.31
C ARG A 359 -11.39 4.27 -6.62
N GLN A 360 -12.54 4.92 -6.79
CA GLN A 360 -13.34 4.82 -8.00
C GLN A 360 -12.59 5.32 -9.25
N LEU A 361 -11.96 6.50 -9.15
CA LEU A 361 -11.13 7.08 -10.21
C LEU A 361 -9.95 6.17 -10.55
N LEU A 362 -9.23 5.70 -9.54
CA LEU A 362 -8.02 4.90 -9.74
C LEU A 362 -8.35 3.48 -10.22
N THR A 363 -9.48 2.90 -9.82
CA THR A 363 -9.95 1.63 -10.37
C THR A 363 -10.28 1.76 -11.86
N ALA A 364 -11.01 2.81 -12.26
CA ALA A 364 -11.32 3.04 -13.68
C ALA A 364 -10.05 3.20 -14.53
N ARG A 365 -9.03 3.91 -13.98
CA ARG A 365 -7.71 4.04 -14.63
C ARG A 365 -6.98 2.69 -14.72
N LEU A 366 -7.03 1.86 -13.67
CA LEU A 366 -6.42 0.53 -13.68
C LEU A 366 -7.06 -0.38 -14.74
N GLU A 367 -8.39 -0.36 -14.83
CA GLU A 367 -9.12 -1.12 -15.84
C GLU A 367 -8.78 -0.67 -17.27
N SER A 368 -8.56 0.62 -17.49
CA SER A 368 -8.08 1.13 -18.78
C SER A 368 -6.67 0.63 -19.11
N ILE A 369 -5.78 0.57 -18.11
CA ILE A 369 -4.44 -0.03 -18.25
C ILE A 369 -4.55 -1.53 -18.61
N TYR A 370 -5.46 -2.25 -17.98
CA TYR A 370 -5.70 -3.66 -18.31
C TYR A 370 -6.20 -3.83 -19.75
N ASP A 371 -7.12 -2.97 -20.19
CA ASP A 371 -7.63 -2.98 -21.58
C ASP A 371 -6.52 -2.76 -22.60
N GLU A 372 -5.62 -1.81 -22.34
CA GLU A 372 -4.48 -1.52 -23.21
C GLU A 372 -3.52 -2.71 -23.27
N VAL A 373 -3.08 -3.22 -22.12
CA VAL A 373 -2.10 -4.31 -22.04
C VAL A 373 -2.65 -5.60 -22.69
N ALA A 374 -3.93 -5.93 -22.46
CA ALA A 374 -4.54 -7.12 -23.06
C ALA A 374 -4.76 -7.01 -24.58
N ARG A 375 -4.86 -5.78 -25.15
CA ARG A 375 -4.95 -5.57 -26.60
C ARG A 375 -3.61 -5.70 -27.30
N PHE A 376 -2.55 -5.12 -26.71
CA PHE A 376 -1.20 -5.17 -27.31
C PHE A 376 -0.69 -6.60 -27.45
N ASP A 377 -0.97 -7.47 -26.50
CA ASP A 377 -0.54 -8.86 -26.53
C ASP A 377 -1.24 -9.68 -27.62
N ARG A 378 -2.51 -9.38 -27.93
CA ARG A 378 -3.28 -10.04 -29.01
C ARG A 378 -2.82 -9.63 -30.43
N GLN A 379 -2.06 -8.55 -30.57
CA GLN A 379 -1.57 -8.03 -31.84
C GLN A 379 -0.10 -8.36 -32.10
N ALA A 380 0.62 -8.91 -31.11
CA ALA A 380 1.98 -9.39 -31.30
C ALA A 380 1.95 -10.62 -32.23
N PRO A 381 2.68 -10.63 -33.37
CA PRO A 381 2.77 -11.81 -34.23
C PRO A 381 3.43 -12.95 -33.44
N ALA A 382 2.86 -14.17 -33.59
CA ALA A 382 3.34 -15.40 -32.95
C ALA A 382 4.74 -15.80 -33.40
#